data_cd4e36c9503e0558758ab59f9caa7d49
#
_entry.id   cd4e36c9503e0558758ab59f9caa7d49
#
_cell.length_a   1.000
_cell.length_b   1.000
_cell.length_c   1.000
_cell.angle_alpha   90.00
_cell.angle_beta   90.00
_cell.angle_gamma   90.00
#
_symmetry.space_group_name_H-M   'P 1'
#
loop_
_entity.id
_entity.type
_entity.pdbx_description
1 polymer ?
#
loop_
_entity_poly.entity_id
_entity_poly.type
_entity_poly.pdbx_seq_one_letter_code
_entity_poly.pdbx_strand_id
1 'polypeptide(L)'
;MTAFRHEAARHARYGRPASILLIELSGDAPVAVNDRVARVVGDTIRAEARETDRAVRMGARSFRVLLPETGGRAARTLVERLGTAFQASASGHADGIDLRIEVATASRTGTLEQALADGEARIDGAPATQVAEAMPR
;
A
#
# COMPACT_ATOMS: atom_id res chain seq x y z
N MET A 1 -16.18 2.94 -1.82
CA MET A 1 -15.12 2.25 -2.58
C MET A 1 -15.65 1.45 -3.74
N THR A 2 -16.12 2.18 -4.73
CA THR A 2 -16.71 1.57 -5.93
C THR A 2 -15.70 0.71 -6.70
N ALA A 3 -14.46 1.22 -6.85
CA ALA A 3 -13.42 0.48 -7.56
C ALA A 3 -13.06 -0.84 -6.87
N PHE A 4 -13.02 -0.83 -5.53
CA PHE A 4 -12.76 -2.04 -4.77
C PHE A 4 -13.87 -3.07 -4.99
N ARG A 5 -15.13 -2.63 -4.92
CA ARG A 5 -16.27 -3.55 -5.12
C ARG A 5 -16.26 -4.16 -6.52
N HIS A 6 -15.94 -3.36 -7.53
CA HIS A 6 -15.85 -3.86 -8.89
C HIS A 6 -14.75 -4.89 -9.04
N GLU A 7 -13.59 -4.62 -8.44
CA GLU A 7 -12.48 -5.57 -8.53
C GLU A 7 -12.74 -6.84 -7.73
N ALA A 8 -13.37 -6.72 -6.56
CA ALA A 8 -13.77 -7.89 -5.78
C ALA A 8 -14.72 -8.79 -6.57
N ALA A 9 -15.68 -8.19 -7.27
CA ALA A 9 -16.61 -8.93 -8.12
C ALA A 9 -15.89 -9.59 -9.30
N ARG A 10 -14.96 -8.89 -9.93
CA ARG A 10 -14.18 -9.44 -11.04
C ARG A 10 -13.32 -10.62 -10.57
N HIS A 11 -12.67 -10.46 -9.43
CA HIS A 11 -11.86 -11.55 -8.86
C HIS A 11 -12.74 -12.76 -8.59
N ALA A 12 -13.90 -12.56 -7.96
CA ALA A 12 -14.83 -13.65 -7.66
C ALA A 12 -15.31 -14.37 -8.93
N ARG A 13 -15.54 -13.61 -10.00
CA ARG A 13 -16.06 -14.16 -11.24
C ARG A 13 -15.01 -14.87 -12.09
N TYR A 14 -13.81 -14.31 -12.20
CA TYR A 14 -12.82 -14.76 -13.15
C TYR A 14 -11.60 -15.42 -12.50
N GLY A 15 -11.45 -15.34 -11.20
CA GLY A 15 -10.34 -15.96 -10.49
C GLY A 15 -8.98 -15.34 -10.77
N ARG A 16 -8.94 -14.15 -11.37
CA ARG A 16 -7.68 -13.48 -11.63
C ARG A 16 -7.14 -12.84 -10.35
N PRO A 17 -5.82 -12.83 -10.16
CA PRO A 17 -5.26 -12.25 -8.95
C PRO A 17 -5.56 -10.75 -8.86
N ALA A 18 -5.69 -10.27 -7.63
CA ALA A 18 -5.79 -8.84 -7.34
C ALA A 18 -5.08 -8.60 -6.03
N SER A 19 -4.45 -7.44 -5.90
CA SER A 19 -3.71 -7.08 -4.69
C SER A 19 -4.12 -5.71 -4.21
N ILE A 20 -3.89 -5.46 -2.93
CA ILE A 20 -4.07 -4.16 -2.31
C ILE A 20 -2.81 -3.86 -1.54
N LEU A 21 -2.29 -2.65 -1.70
CA LEU A 21 -1.23 -2.14 -0.83
C LEU A 21 -1.87 -1.35 0.28
N LEU A 22 -1.48 -1.65 1.51
CA LEU A 22 -1.87 -0.91 2.70
C LEU A 22 -0.66 -0.12 3.14
N ILE A 23 -0.74 1.20 3.08
CA ILE A 23 0.38 2.09 3.35
C ILE A 23 0.07 2.94 4.55
N GLU A 24 0.97 2.95 5.53
CA GLU A 24 0.83 3.72 6.75
C GLU A 24 2.09 4.54 6.98
N LEU A 25 1.91 5.79 7.38
CA LEU A 25 3.00 6.61 7.88
C LEU A 25 3.05 6.48 9.40
N SER A 26 4.20 6.22 9.96
CA SER A 26 4.37 6.08 11.41
C SER A 26 5.51 6.97 11.89
N GLY A 27 5.46 7.34 13.17
CA GLY A 27 6.47 8.20 13.77
C GLY A 27 5.82 9.42 14.39
N ASP A 28 6.60 10.12 15.21
CA ASP A 28 6.15 11.36 15.88
C ASP A 28 6.64 12.55 15.08
N ALA A 29 5.71 13.23 14.44
CA ALA A 29 6.04 14.44 13.68
C ALA A 29 4.88 15.43 13.77
N PRO A 30 5.17 16.74 13.68
CA PRO A 30 4.11 17.74 13.61
C PRO A 30 3.19 17.50 12.41
N VAL A 31 1.95 17.96 12.52
CA VAL A 31 0.95 17.79 11.46
C VAL A 31 1.45 18.31 10.12
N ALA A 32 2.11 19.45 10.10
CA ALA A 32 2.62 20.03 8.84
C ALA A 32 3.65 19.12 8.17
N VAL A 33 4.53 18.50 8.97
CA VAL A 33 5.52 17.55 8.45
C VAL A 33 4.83 16.31 7.91
N ASN A 34 3.87 15.78 8.66
CA ASN A 34 3.11 14.62 8.23
C ASN A 34 2.39 14.90 6.92
N ASP A 35 1.77 16.06 6.76
CA ASP A 35 1.06 16.40 5.53
C ASP A 35 2.00 16.51 4.34
N ARG A 36 3.19 17.07 4.55
CA ARG A 36 4.20 17.15 3.49
C ARG A 36 4.65 15.77 3.05
N VAL A 37 4.93 14.89 4.01
CA VAL A 37 5.35 13.52 3.71
C VAL A 37 4.23 12.75 3.02
N ALA A 38 2.99 12.91 3.47
CA ALA A 38 1.84 12.27 2.84
C ALA A 38 1.68 12.72 1.38
N ARG A 39 1.95 13.98 1.09
CA ARG A 39 1.91 14.48 -0.29
C ARG A 39 2.99 13.82 -1.15
N VAL A 40 4.19 13.69 -0.61
CA VAL A 40 5.29 13.00 -1.32
C VAL A 40 4.92 11.55 -1.58
N VAL A 41 4.33 10.86 -0.60
CA VAL A 41 3.88 9.48 -0.79
C VAL A 41 2.82 9.39 -1.90
N GLY A 42 1.84 10.28 -1.87
CA GLY A 42 0.80 10.32 -2.89
C GLY A 42 1.37 10.55 -4.30
N ASP A 43 2.32 11.47 -4.42
CA ASP A 43 2.96 11.74 -5.71
C ASP A 43 3.78 10.54 -6.18
N THR A 44 4.48 9.88 -5.26
CA THR A 44 5.26 8.69 -5.57
C THR A 44 4.35 7.56 -6.07
N ILE A 45 3.22 7.35 -5.41
CA ILE A 45 2.25 6.34 -5.84
C ILE A 45 1.79 6.65 -7.25
N ARG A 46 1.41 7.87 -7.55
CA ARG A 46 0.95 8.25 -8.87
C ARG A 46 2.01 8.05 -9.95
N ALA A 47 3.26 8.31 -9.61
CA ALA A 47 4.37 8.16 -10.56
C ALA A 47 4.68 6.69 -10.87
N GLU A 48 4.52 5.79 -9.88
CA GLU A 48 4.92 4.40 -10.01
C GLU A 48 3.76 3.46 -10.38
N ALA A 49 2.53 3.86 -10.11
CA ALA A 49 1.37 3.03 -10.36
C ALA A 49 0.97 3.02 -11.83
N ARG A 50 0.28 1.95 -12.25
CA ARG A 50 -0.27 1.85 -13.60
C ARG A 50 -1.57 2.64 -13.69
N GLU A 51 -1.98 2.91 -14.91
CA GLU A 51 -3.22 3.65 -15.17
C GLU A 51 -4.45 2.96 -14.57
N THR A 52 -4.44 1.62 -14.53
CA THR A 52 -5.56 0.84 -13.98
C THR A 52 -5.55 0.77 -12.47
N ASP A 53 -4.45 1.13 -11.83
CA ASP A 53 -4.36 1.11 -10.37
C ASP A 53 -5.13 2.28 -9.78
N ARG A 54 -5.63 2.10 -8.56
CA ARG A 54 -6.43 3.12 -7.89
C ARG A 54 -5.90 3.35 -6.49
N ALA A 55 -5.53 4.58 -6.19
CA ALA A 55 -5.04 4.97 -4.89
C ALA A 55 -6.08 5.83 -4.18
N VAL A 56 -6.26 5.58 -2.89
CA VAL A 56 -7.15 6.36 -2.03
C VAL A 56 -6.42 6.69 -0.74
N ARG A 57 -6.46 7.96 -0.36
CA ARG A 57 -5.97 8.37 0.96
C ARG A 57 -7.09 8.12 1.98
N MET A 58 -6.82 7.26 2.96
CA MET A 58 -7.82 6.84 3.93
C MET A 58 -7.87 7.75 5.16
N GLY A 59 -6.89 8.59 5.34
CA GLY A 59 -6.79 9.49 6.47
C GLY A 59 -5.49 10.26 6.41
N ALA A 60 -5.10 10.87 7.54
CA ALA A 60 -3.91 11.70 7.58
C ALA A 60 -2.63 10.91 7.28
N ARG A 61 -2.61 9.62 7.61
CA ARG A 61 -1.39 8.80 7.55
C ARG A 61 -1.59 7.48 6.83
N SER A 62 -2.66 7.33 6.06
CA SER A 62 -3.05 6.02 5.55
C SER A 62 -3.46 6.09 4.10
N PHE A 63 -2.96 5.15 3.29
CA PHE A 63 -3.31 5.03 1.88
C PHE A 63 -3.67 3.59 1.58
N ARG A 64 -4.54 3.40 0.60
CA ARG A 64 -4.82 2.08 0.02
C ARG A 64 -4.63 2.17 -1.48
N VAL A 65 -3.94 1.20 -2.06
CA VAL A 65 -3.73 1.15 -3.51
C VAL A 65 -4.27 -0.17 -4.01
N LEU A 66 -5.26 -0.10 -4.87
CA LEU A 66 -5.86 -1.27 -5.49
C LEU A 66 -5.12 -1.59 -6.78
N LEU A 67 -4.67 -2.83 -6.91
CA LEU A 67 -3.89 -3.31 -8.03
C LEU A 67 -4.65 -4.42 -8.76
N PRO A 68 -5.47 -4.06 -9.77
CA PRO A 68 -6.22 -5.08 -10.53
C PRO A 68 -5.27 -6.03 -11.25
N GLU A 69 -5.66 -7.28 -11.32
CA GLU A 69 -4.95 -8.34 -12.05
C GLU A 69 -3.46 -8.41 -11.70
N THR A 70 -3.14 -8.19 -10.43
CA THR A 70 -1.76 -8.15 -9.94
C THR A 70 -1.61 -9.17 -8.82
N GLY A 71 -0.72 -10.13 -9.02
CA GLY A 71 -0.39 -11.13 -8.02
C GLY A 71 0.61 -10.61 -7.00
N GLY A 72 0.92 -11.44 -6.00
CA GLY A 72 1.78 -11.04 -4.90
C GLY A 72 3.19 -10.65 -5.32
N ARG A 73 3.77 -11.34 -6.30
CA ARG A 73 5.12 -11.03 -6.76
C ARG A 73 5.18 -9.64 -7.42
N ALA A 74 4.24 -9.37 -8.33
CA ALA A 74 4.20 -8.09 -9.02
C ALA A 74 3.88 -6.96 -8.04
N ALA A 75 3.02 -7.23 -7.05
CA ALA A 75 2.72 -6.24 -6.02
C ALA A 75 3.95 -5.92 -5.19
N ARG A 76 4.74 -6.94 -4.80
CA ARG A 76 5.98 -6.71 -4.05
C ARG A 76 7.01 -5.93 -4.85
N THR A 77 7.08 -6.16 -6.16
CA THR A 77 7.96 -5.37 -7.02
C THR A 77 7.59 -3.89 -6.98
N LEU A 78 6.28 -3.59 -7.03
CA LEU A 78 5.83 -2.22 -6.90
C LEU A 78 6.17 -1.63 -5.52
N VAL A 79 6.03 -2.42 -4.45
CA VAL A 79 6.40 -1.98 -3.10
C VAL A 79 7.88 -1.60 -3.05
N GLU A 80 8.75 -2.40 -3.65
CA GLU A 80 10.18 -2.09 -3.69
C GLU A 80 10.45 -0.79 -4.42
N ARG A 81 9.77 -0.57 -5.54
CA ARG A 81 9.92 0.67 -6.30
C ARG A 81 9.42 1.88 -5.52
N LEU A 82 8.29 1.73 -4.83
CA LEU A 82 7.76 2.79 -3.98
C LEU A 82 8.72 3.14 -2.85
N GLY A 83 9.26 2.11 -2.20
CA GLY A 83 10.21 2.31 -1.10
C GLY A 83 11.47 3.03 -1.57
N THR A 84 12.02 2.62 -2.70
CA THR A 84 13.21 3.25 -3.28
C THR A 84 12.93 4.70 -3.66
N ALA A 85 11.81 4.94 -4.33
CA ALA A 85 11.44 6.29 -4.76
C ALA A 85 11.19 7.21 -3.56
N PHE A 86 10.54 6.69 -2.53
CA PHE A 86 10.30 7.46 -1.32
C PHE A 86 11.62 7.84 -0.62
N GLN A 87 12.54 6.90 -0.51
CA GLN A 87 13.83 7.17 0.12
C GLN A 87 14.69 8.14 -0.69
N ALA A 88 14.53 8.13 -2.01
CA ALA A 88 15.23 9.08 -2.87
C ALA A 88 14.68 10.50 -2.75
N SER A 89 13.47 10.68 -2.22
CA SER A 89 12.90 12.00 -2.04
C SER A 89 13.58 12.73 -0.87
N ALA A 90 13.58 14.05 -0.93
CA ALA A 90 14.20 14.86 0.10
C ALA A 90 13.54 14.68 1.48
N SER A 91 12.27 14.26 1.49
CA SER A 91 11.52 14.07 2.73
C SER A 91 11.62 12.65 3.28
N GLY A 92 12.27 11.74 2.57
CA GLY A 92 12.15 10.31 2.81
C GLY A 92 12.55 9.83 4.19
N HIS A 93 13.57 10.41 4.81
CA HIS A 93 14.01 9.97 6.13
C HIS A 93 14.53 11.10 7.00
N ALA A 94 14.40 12.34 6.56
CA ALA A 94 14.86 13.47 7.33
C ALA A 94 13.85 13.91 8.39
N ASP A 95 12.61 13.46 8.28
CA ASP A 95 11.50 13.98 9.05
C ASP A 95 11.02 13.05 10.16
N GLY A 96 11.70 11.93 10.39
CA GLY A 96 11.35 11.00 11.46
C GLY A 96 10.06 10.24 11.21
N ILE A 97 9.64 10.13 9.95
CA ILE A 97 8.45 9.36 9.59
C ILE A 97 8.88 8.13 8.80
N ASP A 98 8.37 6.97 9.24
CA ASP A 98 8.62 5.70 8.57
C ASP A 98 7.45 5.33 7.69
N LEU A 99 7.74 4.73 6.54
CA LEU A 99 6.74 4.21 5.63
C LEU A 99 6.58 2.72 5.88
N ARG A 100 5.35 2.31 6.19
CA ARG A 100 5.00 0.91 6.37
C ARG A 100 4.08 0.49 5.23
N ILE A 101 4.43 -0.59 4.53
CA ILE A 101 3.60 -1.09 3.44
C ILE A 101 3.35 -2.57 3.65
N GLU A 102 2.09 -2.96 3.62
CA GLU A 102 1.66 -4.36 3.66
C GLU A 102 0.99 -4.70 2.34
N VAL A 103 1.24 -5.92 1.85
CA VAL A 103 0.63 -6.40 0.61
C VAL A 103 -0.43 -7.43 0.97
N ALA A 104 -1.64 -7.24 0.48
CA ALA A 104 -2.73 -8.20 0.59
C ALA A 104 -3.07 -8.68 -0.81
N THR A 105 -2.96 -9.98 -1.06
CA THR A 105 -3.23 -10.57 -2.37
C THR A 105 -4.35 -11.60 -2.24
N ALA A 106 -5.37 -11.46 -3.08
CA ALA A 106 -6.43 -12.46 -3.18
C ALA A 106 -5.97 -13.57 -4.12
N SER A 107 -5.91 -14.79 -3.60
CA SER A 107 -5.60 -15.97 -4.38
C SER A 107 -6.84 -16.45 -5.14
N ARG A 108 -6.66 -17.48 -5.98
CA ARG A 108 -7.77 -18.11 -6.71
C ARG A 108 -8.89 -18.58 -5.80
N THR A 109 -8.53 -19.06 -4.60
CA THR A 109 -9.47 -19.69 -3.69
C THR A 109 -9.97 -18.76 -2.61
N GLY A 110 -9.38 -17.58 -2.48
CA GLY A 110 -9.78 -16.58 -1.49
C GLY A 110 -10.57 -15.45 -2.10
N THR A 111 -10.98 -14.51 -1.27
CA THR A 111 -11.67 -13.30 -1.74
C THR A 111 -10.81 -12.08 -1.51
N LEU A 112 -11.06 -11.03 -2.27
CA LEU A 112 -10.34 -9.78 -2.09
C LEU A 112 -10.70 -9.15 -0.74
N GLU A 113 -11.95 -9.29 -0.31
CA GLU A 113 -12.39 -8.80 1.00
C GLU A 113 -11.61 -9.46 2.14
N GLN A 114 -11.44 -10.77 2.07
CA GLN A 114 -10.69 -11.51 3.08
C GLN A 114 -9.21 -11.10 3.07
N ALA A 115 -8.63 -10.95 1.89
CA ALA A 115 -7.24 -10.51 1.77
C ALA A 115 -7.04 -9.13 2.40
N LEU A 116 -7.97 -8.21 2.15
CA LEU A 116 -7.92 -6.88 2.74
C LEU A 116 -8.00 -6.95 4.26
N ALA A 117 -8.93 -7.73 4.81
CA ALA A 117 -9.09 -7.88 6.25
C ALA A 117 -7.82 -8.44 6.90
N ASP A 118 -7.22 -9.45 6.26
CA ASP A 118 -5.98 -10.04 6.77
C ASP A 118 -4.83 -9.03 6.72
N GLY A 119 -4.76 -8.25 5.64
CA GLY A 119 -3.74 -7.21 5.52
C GLY A 119 -3.89 -6.12 6.55
N GLU A 120 -5.11 -5.70 6.82
CA GLU A 120 -5.39 -4.70 7.85
C GLU A 120 -4.98 -5.20 9.24
N ALA A 121 -5.27 -6.45 9.54
CA ALA A 121 -4.84 -7.05 10.81
C ALA A 121 -3.32 -7.07 10.92
N ARG A 122 -2.61 -7.38 9.84
CA ARG A 122 -1.15 -7.43 9.87
C ARG A 122 -0.53 -6.04 10.04
N ILE A 123 -1.04 -5.05 9.34
CA ILE A 123 -0.44 -3.71 9.41
C ILE A 123 -0.74 -3.05 10.75
N ASP A 124 -1.92 -3.28 11.30
CA ASP A 124 -2.31 -2.70 12.58
C ASP A 124 -1.59 -3.37 13.75
N GLY A 125 -1.31 -4.67 13.63
CA GLY A 125 -0.69 -5.43 14.70
C GLY A 125 0.83 -5.43 14.72
N ALA A 126 1.51 -4.99 13.64
CA ALA A 126 2.95 -5.10 13.52
C ALA A 126 3.66 -3.80 13.91
N PRO A 127 4.75 -3.90 14.68
CA PRO A 127 5.61 -2.73 14.89
C PRO A 127 6.23 -2.28 13.56
N ALA A 128 6.45 -0.97 13.41
CA ALA A 128 6.98 -0.39 12.18
C ALA A 128 8.30 -1.03 11.73
N THR A 129 9.19 -1.27 12.67
CA THR A 129 10.50 -1.84 12.37
C THR A 129 10.40 -3.26 11.82
N GLN A 130 9.48 -4.05 12.34
CA GLN A 130 9.29 -5.42 11.85
C GLN A 130 8.73 -5.44 10.43
N VAL A 131 7.81 -4.54 10.13
CA VAL A 131 7.25 -4.43 8.79
C VAL A 131 8.35 -4.05 7.80
N ALA A 132 9.18 -3.08 8.15
CA ALA A 132 10.27 -2.65 7.29
C ALA A 132 11.26 -3.77 6.99
N GLU A 133 11.55 -4.63 7.97
CA GLU A 133 12.45 -5.76 7.79
C GLU A 133 11.84 -6.86 6.91
N ALA A 134 10.54 -7.05 6.99
CA ALA A 134 9.87 -8.11 6.24
C ALA A 134 9.64 -7.76 4.77
N MET A 135 9.50 -6.50 4.45
CA MET A 135 9.10 -6.08 3.11
C MET A 135 10.05 -6.43 1.98
N PRO A 136 11.35 -6.33 2.12
CA PRO A 136 12.26 -6.59 1.00
C PRO A 136 12.31 -8.02 0.51
N ARG A 137 11.72 -8.92 1.24
CA ARG A 137 11.73 -10.33 0.85
C ARG A 137 10.51 -10.74 0.02
#